data_76ac8eba07b0ce4bc951edf1bba84b60
#
_entry.id   76ac8eba07b0ce4bc951edf1bba84b60
#
_cell.length_a   1.000
_cell.length_b   1.000
_cell.length_c   1.000
_cell.angle_alpha   90.00
_cell.angle_beta   90.00
_cell.angle_gamma   90.00
#
_symmetry.space_group_name_H-M   'P 1'
#
loop_
_entity.id
_entity.type
_entity.pdbx_description
1 polymer ?
#
loop_
_entity_poly.entity_id
_entity_poly.type
_entity_poly.pdbx_seq_one_letter_code
_entity_poly.pdbx_strand_id
1 'polypeptide(L)'
;GGITRLCAVFRDADTIPEVGPLRSGRDQFLQLLMPHQALYYHDGESIFCTQFINVYDYSGLNIGGKSYFNTPVHPHVAHRDNRGRNVAYEHTEFTSGKEIKQAAGNAGIGLTYANETPFFHFADYRTAASNDLPGAPAAKTISITHSESYRTRLTYNSWGRSYKLEMYNRSKKAYENTVDELTGKQLTFDNVVVCFADIAAYAGDSHDVQSVNYVAGGQAFLFTRGGVQVGRWEKLHPTHPLKLYTETGEEMTLNRGKTYLALVDNDEWSNFSY
;
A
#
# COMPACT_ATOMS: atom_id res chain seq x y z
N GLY A 1 -2.08 -1.27 -16.57
CA GLY A 1 -1.21 -0.09 -16.63
C GLY A 1 0.24 -0.38 -16.35
N GLY A 2 1.14 0.25 -17.12
CA GLY A 2 2.57 0.02 -17.01
C GLY A 2 3.28 0.77 -15.88
N ILE A 3 2.57 1.56 -15.07
CA ILE A 3 3.17 2.40 -14.03
C ILE A 3 2.82 1.86 -12.65
N THR A 4 3.83 1.39 -11.95
CA THR A 4 3.72 0.97 -10.55
C THR A 4 3.48 2.16 -9.63
N ARG A 5 2.54 1.99 -8.69
CA ARG A 5 2.34 2.91 -7.56
C ARG A 5 2.37 2.13 -6.26
N LEU A 6 3.00 2.72 -5.26
CA LEU A 6 3.03 2.21 -3.90
C LEU A 6 2.37 3.25 -2.99
N CYS A 7 1.65 2.81 -1.99
CA CYS A 7 1.15 3.66 -0.91
C CYS A 7 1.90 3.29 0.36
N ALA A 8 2.67 4.23 0.90
CA ALA A 8 3.35 4.05 2.18
C ALA A 8 2.46 4.60 3.30
N VAL A 9 2.21 3.81 4.32
CA VAL A 9 1.40 4.20 5.48
C VAL A 9 2.32 4.34 6.69
N PHE A 10 2.31 5.51 7.29
CA PHE A 10 3.07 5.84 8.49
C PHE A 10 2.13 6.18 9.63
N ARG A 11 2.46 5.77 10.82
CA ARG A 11 1.69 6.10 12.02
C ARG A 11 1.91 7.53 12.47
N ASP A 12 3.12 8.06 12.25
CA ASP A 12 3.55 9.35 12.75
C ASP A 12 4.42 10.06 11.70
N ALA A 13 4.06 11.30 11.37
CA ALA A 13 4.80 12.11 10.43
C ALA A 13 6.24 12.40 10.92
N ASP A 14 6.48 12.44 12.23
CA ASP A 14 7.82 12.65 12.79
C ASP A 14 8.80 11.52 12.47
N THR A 15 8.28 10.37 12.08
CA THR A 15 9.10 9.22 11.68
C THR A 15 9.48 9.20 10.20
N ILE A 16 9.06 10.22 9.42
CA ILE A 16 9.29 10.30 7.98
C ILE A 16 10.42 11.30 7.69
N PRO A 17 11.67 10.85 7.52
CA PRO A 17 12.76 11.77 7.14
C PRO A 17 12.53 12.32 5.74
N GLU A 18 12.19 11.45 4.80
CA GLU A 18 11.81 11.78 3.43
C GLU A 18 11.10 10.59 2.79
N VAL A 19 10.18 10.86 1.87
CA VAL A 19 9.46 9.86 1.09
C VAL A 19 9.15 10.40 -0.32
N GLY A 20 9.19 9.52 -1.31
CA GLY A 20 8.85 9.85 -2.69
C GLY A 20 9.42 8.82 -3.69
N PRO A 21 9.33 9.10 -4.98
CA PRO A 21 8.69 10.26 -5.58
C PRO A 21 7.17 10.28 -5.35
N LEU A 22 6.63 11.47 -5.02
CA LEU A 22 5.18 11.66 -4.92
C LEU A 22 4.53 11.43 -6.28
N ARG A 23 3.38 10.78 -6.27
CA ARG A 23 2.61 10.45 -7.47
C ARG A 23 1.14 10.72 -7.25
N SER A 24 0.41 10.75 -8.36
CA SER A 24 -1.02 11.02 -8.36
C SER A 24 -1.81 9.99 -7.54
N GLY A 25 -2.67 10.49 -6.68
CA GLY A 25 -3.62 9.72 -5.89
C GLY A 25 -4.53 8.82 -6.75
N ARG A 26 -4.90 7.70 -6.18
CA ARG A 26 -5.78 6.69 -6.79
C ARG A 26 -6.82 6.25 -5.79
N ASP A 27 -8.02 6.04 -6.28
CA ASP A 27 -9.16 5.58 -5.46
C ASP A 27 -8.92 4.22 -4.81
N GLN A 28 -8.12 3.33 -5.43
CA GLN A 28 -7.76 2.05 -4.84
C GLN A 28 -7.08 2.23 -3.48
N PHE A 29 -6.14 3.17 -3.37
CA PHE A 29 -5.49 3.49 -2.09
C PHE A 29 -6.45 4.22 -1.16
N LEU A 30 -7.18 5.21 -1.67
CA LEU A 30 -8.13 5.97 -0.89
C LEU A 30 -9.15 5.07 -0.20
N GLN A 31 -9.70 4.08 -0.90
CA GLN A 31 -10.65 3.12 -0.34
C GLN A 31 -10.06 2.28 0.80
N LEU A 32 -8.75 2.01 0.78
CA LEU A 32 -8.05 1.35 1.89
C LEU A 32 -7.80 2.30 3.07
N LEU A 33 -7.60 3.58 2.81
CA LEU A 33 -7.25 4.59 3.81
C LEU A 33 -8.46 5.15 4.55
N MET A 34 -9.60 5.32 3.86
CA MET A 34 -10.82 5.94 4.41
C MET A 34 -11.29 5.35 5.74
N PRO A 35 -11.34 4.01 5.95
CA PRO A 35 -11.78 3.43 7.20
C PRO A 35 -10.93 3.82 8.41
N HIS A 36 -9.68 4.22 8.14
CA HIS A 36 -8.67 4.52 9.16
C HIS A 36 -8.47 6.03 9.34
N GLN A 37 -9.26 6.85 8.63
CA GLN A 37 -9.15 8.32 8.66
C GLN A 37 -7.71 8.81 8.42
N ALA A 38 -6.97 8.13 7.54
CA ALA A 38 -5.59 8.46 7.25
C ALA A 38 -5.50 9.72 6.38
N LEU A 39 -4.57 10.62 6.70
CA LEU A 39 -4.25 11.73 5.82
C LEU A 39 -3.71 11.18 4.50
N TYR A 40 -4.40 11.46 3.40
CA TYR A 40 -3.98 11.03 2.08
C TYR A 40 -3.15 12.14 1.41
N TYR A 41 -1.84 11.87 1.25
CA TYR A 41 -0.86 12.84 0.77
C TYR A 41 -0.28 12.39 -0.57
N HIS A 42 -0.38 13.24 -1.61
CA HIS A 42 0.02 12.88 -2.98
C HIS A 42 0.18 14.14 -3.86
N ASP A 43 0.59 14.00 -5.12
CA ASP A 43 0.65 15.07 -6.12
C ASP A 43 -0.29 14.77 -7.30
N GLY A 44 -1.39 15.51 -7.38
CA GLY A 44 -2.47 15.29 -8.33
C GLY A 44 -3.21 13.97 -8.09
N GLU A 45 -4.30 13.75 -8.83
CA GLU A 45 -5.10 12.53 -8.70
C GLU A 45 -5.87 12.22 -10.00
N SER A 46 -6.43 11.02 -10.12
CA SER A 46 -7.36 10.69 -11.19
C SER A 46 -8.74 11.28 -10.90
N ILE A 47 -9.53 11.49 -11.95
CA ILE A 47 -10.92 11.91 -11.82
C ILE A 47 -11.73 10.93 -10.93
N PHE A 48 -11.44 9.63 -11.02
CA PHE A 48 -12.10 8.59 -10.22
C PHE A 48 -11.78 8.76 -8.73
N CYS A 49 -10.52 9.08 -8.39
CA CYS A 49 -10.13 9.38 -7.02
C CYS A 49 -10.90 10.59 -6.48
N THR A 50 -11.00 11.68 -7.27
CA THR A 50 -11.79 12.87 -6.90
C THR A 50 -13.27 12.52 -6.71
N GLN A 51 -13.84 11.65 -7.54
CA GLN A 51 -15.23 11.18 -7.36
C GLN A 51 -15.42 10.49 -6.01
N PHE A 52 -14.52 9.59 -5.62
CA PHE A 52 -14.56 8.94 -4.31
C PHE A 52 -14.41 9.95 -3.16
N ILE A 53 -13.50 10.91 -3.26
CA ILE A 53 -13.32 11.99 -2.27
C ILE A 53 -14.62 12.75 -2.07
N ASN A 54 -15.32 13.10 -3.16
CA ASN A 54 -16.59 13.83 -3.10
C ASN A 54 -17.73 12.98 -2.53
N VAL A 55 -17.89 11.76 -3.03
CA VAL A 55 -18.99 10.88 -2.63
C VAL A 55 -18.93 10.52 -1.15
N TYR A 56 -17.73 10.37 -0.61
CA TYR A 56 -17.51 9.95 0.78
C TYR A 56 -17.01 11.09 1.70
N ASP A 57 -17.07 12.34 1.24
CA ASP A 57 -16.69 13.53 2.00
C ASP A 57 -15.27 13.44 2.63
N TYR A 58 -14.29 13.01 1.83
CA TYR A 58 -12.92 12.82 2.30
C TYR A 58 -12.00 14.01 2.02
N SER A 59 -12.53 15.11 1.52
CA SER A 59 -11.74 16.30 1.15
C SER A 59 -10.94 16.87 2.32
N GLY A 60 -11.47 16.79 3.54
CA GLY A 60 -10.81 17.26 4.77
C GLY A 60 -9.55 16.48 5.17
N LEU A 61 -9.28 15.32 4.57
CA LEU A 61 -8.08 14.51 4.81
C LEU A 61 -7.29 14.24 3.53
N ASN A 62 -7.57 14.99 2.45
CA ASN A 62 -6.92 14.85 1.14
C ASN A 62 -6.01 16.04 0.85
N ILE A 63 -4.71 15.82 0.77
CA ILE A 63 -3.71 16.84 0.43
C ILE A 63 -3.01 16.50 -0.87
N GLY A 64 -2.94 17.47 -1.79
CA GLY A 64 -2.30 17.34 -3.10
C GLY A 64 -3.26 17.01 -4.24
N GLY A 65 -4.56 16.98 -3.98
CA GLY A 65 -5.60 16.70 -4.95
C GLY A 65 -5.72 17.74 -6.08
N LYS A 66 -6.64 17.46 -6.99
CA LYS A 66 -7.02 18.37 -8.07
C LYS A 66 -8.47 18.81 -7.91
N SER A 67 -8.75 20.06 -8.27
CA SER A 67 -10.10 20.60 -8.26
C SER A 67 -10.88 20.10 -9.49
N TYR A 68 -11.34 18.85 -9.45
CA TYR A 68 -12.43 18.39 -10.29
C TYR A 68 -13.75 18.60 -9.52
N PHE A 69 -14.83 18.87 -10.19
CA PHE A 69 -16.18 18.99 -9.59
C PHE A 69 -16.29 19.97 -8.43
N ASN A 70 -15.49 21.05 -8.43
CA ASN A 70 -15.43 22.03 -7.33
C ASN A 70 -15.05 21.44 -5.95
N THR A 71 -14.36 20.32 -5.93
CA THR A 71 -13.83 19.72 -4.69
C THR A 71 -12.81 20.65 -4.05
N PRO A 72 -12.87 20.91 -2.74
CA PRO A 72 -11.82 21.61 -2.03
C PRO A 72 -10.48 20.90 -2.21
N VAL A 73 -9.43 21.70 -2.43
CA VAL A 73 -8.06 21.21 -2.62
C VAL A 73 -7.17 21.81 -1.57
N HIS A 74 -6.46 20.98 -0.82
CA HIS A 74 -5.40 21.40 0.08
C HIS A 74 -4.05 21.19 -0.62
N PRO A 75 -3.28 22.26 -0.85
CA PRO A 75 -1.97 22.16 -1.48
C PRO A 75 -1.01 21.32 -0.62
N HIS A 76 -0.26 20.44 -1.27
CA HIS A 76 0.85 19.74 -0.63
C HIS A 76 2.09 20.65 -0.52
N VAL A 77 3.02 20.31 0.38
CA VAL A 77 4.35 20.90 0.50
C VAL A 77 5.36 19.82 0.15
N ALA A 78 6.20 20.10 -0.84
CA ALA A 78 7.16 19.14 -1.35
C ALA A 78 8.37 19.87 -1.95
N HIS A 79 9.43 19.14 -2.19
CA HIS A 79 10.62 19.63 -2.87
C HIS A 79 10.98 18.70 -4.03
N ARG A 80 11.81 19.21 -4.96
CA ARG A 80 12.25 18.42 -6.11
C ARG A 80 13.74 18.20 -6.05
N ASP A 81 14.13 16.94 -6.23
CA ASP A 81 15.53 16.51 -6.29
C ASP A 81 15.64 15.34 -7.28
N ASN A 82 16.44 15.51 -8.33
CA ASN A 82 16.75 14.45 -9.28
C ASN A 82 17.87 13.52 -8.79
N ARG A 83 18.52 13.85 -7.69
CA ARG A 83 19.63 13.10 -7.06
C ARG A 83 20.76 12.79 -8.03
N GLY A 84 21.06 13.72 -8.94
CA GLY A 84 22.06 13.57 -9.98
C GLY A 84 21.71 12.57 -11.08
N ARG A 85 20.45 12.10 -11.14
CA ARG A 85 19.96 11.14 -12.15
C ARG A 85 19.24 11.86 -13.28
N ASN A 86 19.34 11.31 -14.49
CA ASN A 86 18.53 11.75 -15.62
C ASN A 86 17.21 10.97 -15.61
N VAL A 87 16.22 11.50 -14.88
CA VAL A 87 14.88 10.91 -14.74
C VAL A 87 13.81 11.92 -15.15
N ALA A 88 12.64 11.43 -15.52
CA ALA A 88 11.52 12.29 -15.87
C ALA A 88 11.09 13.16 -14.66
N TYR A 89 10.61 14.36 -14.94
CA TYR A 89 10.25 15.37 -13.93
C TYR A 89 9.30 14.84 -12.85
N GLU A 90 8.35 13.99 -13.21
CA GLU A 90 7.43 13.35 -12.29
C GLU A 90 8.06 12.34 -11.31
N HIS A 91 9.35 12.05 -11.45
CA HIS A 91 10.12 11.17 -10.55
C HIS A 91 11.06 11.94 -9.62
N THR A 92 10.92 13.26 -9.52
CA THR A 92 11.84 14.11 -8.75
C THR A 92 11.20 14.77 -7.53
N GLU A 93 9.92 14.52 -7.24
CA GLU A 93 9.20 15.19 -6.16
C GLU A 93 9.19 14.34 -4.90
N PHE A 94 9.66 14.92 -3.81
CA PHE A 94 9.76 14.28 -2.49
C PHE A 94 9.10 15.15 -1.43
N THR A 95 8.69 14.54 -0.33
CA THR A 95 8.21 15.21 0.87
C THR A 95 8.82 14.60 2.13
N SER A 96 8.71 15.31 3.23
CA SER A 96 9.15 14.88 4.55
C SER A 96 8.03 15.03 5.57
N GLY A 97 8.17 14.41 6.73
CA GLY A 97 7.20 14.58 7.81
C GLY A 97 7.05 16.04 8.25
N LYS A 98 8.11 16.85 8.16
CA LYS A 98 8.05 18.30 8.41
C LYS A 98 7.16 19.00 7.41
N GLU A 99 7.31 18.70 6.12
CA GLU A 99 6.52 19.28 5.04
C GLU A 99 5.06 18.82 5.09
N ILE A 100 4.82 17.55 5.42
CA ILE A 100 3.47 17.01 5.64
C ILE A 100 2.78 17.75 6.79
N LYS A 101 3.46 17.95 7.92
CA LYS A 101 2.92 18.73 9.05
C LYS A 101 2.66 20.19 8.68
N GLN A 102 3.52 20.80 7.87
CA GLN A 102 3.32 22.15 7.36
C GLN A 102 2.07 22.22 6.47
N ALA A 103 1.90 21.29 5.52
CA ALA A 103 0.73 21.25 4.65
C ALA A 103 -0.57 21.03 5.43
N ALA A 104 -0.56 20.10 6.39
CA ALA A 104 -1.70 19.84 7.27
C ALA A 104 -2.06 21.09 8.11
N GLY A 105 -1.07 21.77 8.67
CA GLY A 105 -1.26 23.03 9.39
C GLY A 105 -1.86 24.13 8.52
N ASN A 106 -1.37 24.29 7.28
CA ASN A 106 -1.92 25.24 6.31
C ASN A 106 -3.39 24.93 5.95
N ALA A 107 -3.75 23.66 5.94
CA ALA A 107 -5.10 23.17 5.66
C ALA A 107 -6.01 23.15 6.91
N GLY A 108 -5.50 23.44 8.10
CA GLY A 108 -6.25 23.34 9.37
C GLY A 108 -6.54 21.88 9.77
N ILE A 109 -5.77 20.91 9.27
CA ILE A 109 -5.97 19.47 9.53
C ILE A 109 -5.15 19.07 10.76
N GLY A 110 -5.84 18.54 11.78
CA GLY A 110 -5.19 17.92 12.94
C GLY A 110 -4.57 16.57 12.57
N LEU A 111 -3.38 16.29 13.10
CA LEU A 111 -2.68 15.01 12.88
C LEU A 111 -2.78 14.06 14.08
N THR A 112 -3.69 14.34 15.01
CA THR A 112 -3.95 13.49 16.18
C THR A 112 -5.35 12.91 16.07
N TYR A 113 -5.47 11.60 16.18
CA TYR A 113 -6.74 10.89 16.11
C TYR A 113 -7.16 10.40 17.50
N ALA A 114 -8.43 10.58 17.83
CA ALA A 114 -8.99 10.12 19.09
C ALA A 114 -9.21 8.59 19.11
N ASN A 115 -9.50 7.99 17.95
CA ASN A 115 -9.79 6.57 17.81
C ASN A 115 -8.96 5.97 16.68
N GLU A 116 -7.95 5.19 17.03
CA GLU A 116 -7.17 4.43 16.06
C GLU A 116 -7.90 3.16 15.65
N THR A 117 -8.23 3.03 14.38
CA THR A 117 -8.67 1.76 13.79
C THR A 117 -7.46 1.11 13.12
N PRO A 118 -6.94 -0.01 13.62
CA PRO A 118 -5.81 -0.67 13.01
C PRO A 118 -6.18 -1.24 11.63
N PHE A 119 -5.22 -1.28 10.69
CA PHE A 119 -5.43 -1.84 9.35
C PHE A 119 -5.73 -3.34 9.39
N PHE A 120 -5.14 -4.05 10.33
CA PHE A 120 -5.28 -5.49 10.50
C PHE A 120 -5.37 -5.85 11.98
N HIS A 121 -5.81 -7.07 12.27
CA HIS A 121 -5.70 -7.64 13.60
C HIS A 121 -4.25 -8.06 13.86
N PHE A 122 -3.57 -7.37 14.77
CA PHE A 122 -2.17 -7.63 15.14
C PHE A 122 -2.05 -8.42 16.44
N ALA A 123 -1.05 -9.29 16.51
CA ALA A 123 -0.71 -10.03 17.72
C ALA A 123 -0.48 -9.08 18.92
N ASP A 124 -1.07 -9.41 20.06
CA ASP A 124 -0.84 -8.69 21.31
C ASP A 124 0.38 -9.26 22.02
N TYR A 125 1.45 -8.46 22.16
CA TYR A 125 2.66 -8.86 22.86
C TYR A 125 2.45 -9.26 24.33
N ARG A 126 1.36 -8.79 24.94
CA ARG A 126 1.03 -9.14 26.34
C ARG A 126 0.52 -10.56 26.49
N THR A 127 -0.03 -11.12 25.41
CA THR A 127 -0.64 -12.45 25.38
C THR A 127 0.14 -13.46 24.57
N ALA A 128 0.84 -13.01 23.50
CA ALA A 128 1.62 -13.87 22.63
C ALA A 128 2.81 -13.10 22.05
N ALA A 129 3.99 -13.67 22.10
CA ALA A 129 5.21 -13.03 21.60
C ALA A 129 5.20 -12.84 20.07
N SER A 130 4.64 -13.80 19.33
CA SER A 130 4.45 -13.73 17.87
C SER A 130 3.42 -14.75 17.40
N ASN A 131 2.89 -14.55 16.21
CA ASN A 131 2.15 -15.56 15.46
C ASN A 131 3.15 -16.29 14.54
N ASP A 132 3.61 -17.45 14.96
CA ASP A 132 4.60 -18.23 14.20
C ASP A 132 3.95 -19.23 13.23
N LEU A 133 2.62 -19.21 13.08
CA LEU A 133 1.84 -20.11 12.23
C LEU A 133 2.24 -21.59 12.41
N PRO A 134 2.11 -22.18 13.62
CA PRO A 134 2.56 -23.53 13.88
C PRO A 134 1.83 -24.54 12.97
N GLY A 135 2.60 -25.40 12.30
CA GLY A 135 2.06 -26.40 11.37
C GLY A 135 1.68 -25.88 9.99
N ALA A 136 1.81 -24.58 9.72
CA ALA A 136 1.54 -24.01 8.41
C ALA A 136 2.58 -24.46 7.36
N PRO A 137 2.20 -24.56 6.08
CA PRO A 137 3.15 -24.80 5.00
C PRO A 137 4.24 -23.73 4.97
N ALA A 138 5.47 -24.16 4.67
CA ALA A 138 6.60 -23.24 4.54
C ALA A 138 6.48 -22.42 3.24
N ALA A 139 6.73 -21.11 3.34
CA ALA A 139 6.74 -20.19 2.22
C ALA A 139 8.01 -19.34 2.26
N LYS A 140 9.05 -19.82 1.57
CA LYS A 140 10.37 -19.15 1.57
C LYS A 140 10.47 -18.03 0.57
N THR A 141 9.82 -18.17 -0.57
CA THR A 141 9.91 -17.20 -1.68
C THR A 141 8.52 -17.00 -2.23
N ILE A 142 8.07 -15.74 -2.23
CA ILE A 142 6.76 -15.33 -2.74
C ILE A 142 7.01 -14.57 -4.03
N SER A 143 6.44 -15.04 -5.14
CA SER A 143 6.53 -14.37 -6.45
C SER A 143 5.16 -13.82 -6.81
N ILE A 144 5.08 -12.52 -7.05
CA ILE A 144 3.84 -11.79 -7.35
C ILE A 144 4.01 -11.08 -8.69
N THR A 145 3.07 -11.29 -9.60
CA THR A 145 2.98 -10.57 -10.87
C THR A 145 1.77 -9.65 -10.83
N HIS A 146 1.97 -8.37 -11.11
CA HIS A 146 0.88 -7.40 -11.28
C HIS A 146 0.69 -7.03 -12.76
N SER A 147 1.75 -7.15 -13.55
CA SER A 147 1.76 -6.96 -14.99
C SER A 147 3.08 -7.49 -15.56
N GLU A 148 3.20 -7.54 -16.88
CA GLU A 148 4.45 -7.92 -17.56
C GLU A 148 5.67 -7.13 -17.06
N SER A 149 5.49 -5.84 -16.77
CA SER A 149 6.56 -4.95 -16.34
C SER A 149 6.69 -4.80 -14.82
N TYR A 150 5.69 -5.21 -14.05
CA TYR A 150 5.71 -5.07 -12.60
C TYR A 150 5.54 -6.43 -11.92
N ARG A 151 6.66 -6.95 -11.42
CA ARG A 151 6.73 -8.19 -10.66
C ARG A 151 7.56 -7.97 -9.42
N THR A 152 7.15 -8.57 -8.31
CA THR A 152 7.87 -8.54 -7.05
C THR A 152 8.22 -9.95 -6.59
N ARG A 153 9.32 -10.05 -5.86
CA ARG A 153 9.71 -11.27 -5.17
C ARG A 153 10.05 -10.92 -3.73
N LEU A 154 9.52 -11.70 -2.80
CA LEU A 154 9.80 -11.53 -1.38
C LEU A 154 10.39 -12.83 -0.84
N THR A 155 11.62 -12.77 -0.34
CA THR A 155 12.35 -13.94 0.16
C THR A 155 12.51 -13.87 1.66
N TYR A 156 12.08 -14.91 2.36
CA TYR A 156 12.16 -15.00 3.82
C TYR A 156 13.61 -15.15 4.30
N ASN A 157 13.99 -14.29 5.21
CA ASN A 157 15.24 -14.34 5.94
C ASN A 157 14.96 -14.80 7.39
N SER A 158 15.29 -16.02 7.71
CA SER A 158 15.04 -16.61 9.04
C SER A 158 15.79 -15.91 10.16
N TRP A 159 16.99 -15.38 9.91
CA TRP A 159 17.77 -14.66 10.92
C TRP A 159 17.12 -13.32 11.29
N GLY A 160 16.63 -12.55 10.29
CA GLY A 160 15.90 -11.31 10.52
C GLY A 160 14.40 -11.49 10.72
N ARG A 161 13.88 -12.72 10.61
CA ARG A 161 12.47 -13.10 10.74
C ARG A 161 11.52 -12.26 9.85
N SER A 162 12.00 -11.86 8.67
CA SER A 162 11.30 -10.94 7.76
C SER A 162 11.53 -11.31 6.30
N TYR A 163 10.68 -10.81 5.42
CA TYR A 163 10.74 -10.98 3.98
C TYR A 163 11.48 -9.81 3.34
N LYS A 164 12.51 -10.09 2.53
CA LYS A 164 13.29 -9.12 1.76
C LYS A 164 12.62 -8.86 0.43
N LEU A 165 12.39 -7.59 0.08
CA LEU A 165 11.74 -7.20 -1.17
C LEU A 165 12.75 -7.07 -2.30
N GLU A 166 12.40 -7.64 -3.44
CA GLU A 166 13.04 -7.46 -4.73
C GLU A 166 12.01 -7.08 -5.79
N MET A 167 12.37 -6.21 -6.70
CA MET A 167 11.53 -5.82 -7.84
C MET A 167 12.18 -6.22 -9.15
N TYR A 168 11.36 -6.64 -10.10
CA TYR A 168 11.86 -7.04 -11.42
C TYR A 168 12.30 -5.83 -12.23
N ASN A 169 13.55 -5.83 -12.66
CA ASN A 169 14.08 -4.86 -13.58
C ASN A 169 13.95 -5.39 -15.02
N ARG A 170 13.04 -4.79 -15.80
CA ARG A 170 12.74 -5.22 -17.17
C ARG A 170 13.97 -5.09 -18.10
N SER A 171 14.75 -4.03 -17.94
CA SER A 171 15.93 -3.79 -18.77
C SER A 171 17.04 -4.83 -18.52
N LYS A 172 17.22 -5.24 -17.27
CA LYS A 172 18.20 -6.25 -16.87
C LYS A 172 17.64 -7.68 -16.91
N LYS A 173 16.32 -7.83 -17.10
CA LYS A 173 15.59 -9.11 -17.03
C LYS A 173 15.91 -9.91 -15.76
N ALA A 174 16.04 -9.21 -14.63
CA ALA A 174 16.45 -9.78 -13.35
C ALA A 174 15.73 -9.10 -12.19
N TYR A 175 15.59 -9.82 -11.07
CA TYR A 175 15.15 -9.21 -9.81
C TYR A 175 16.33 -8.48 -9.15
N GLU A 176 16.03 -7.29 -8.63
CA GLU A 176 17.00 -6.46 -7.91
C GLU A 176 16.47 -6.13 -6.52
N ASN A 177 17.37 -6.04 -5.55
CA ASN A 177 17.01 -5.62 -4.20
C ASN A 177 16.37 -4.24 -4.23
N THR A 178 15.20 -4.13 -3.61
CA THR A 178 14.58 -2.83 -3.36
C THR A 178 15.20 -2.22 -2.12
N VAL A 179 15.97 -1.15 -2.31
CA VAL A 179 16.79 -0.52 -1.28
C VAL A 179 16.19 0.83 -0.92
N ASP A 180 16.08 1.11 0.36
CA ASP A 180 15.80 2.45 0.88
C ASP A 180 17.01 3.35 0.61
N GLU A 181 16.79 4.41 -0.13
CA GLU A 181 17.89 5.25 -0.66
C GLU A 181 18.58 6.06 0.45
N LEU A 182 17.88 6.43 1.51
CA LEU A 182 18.44 7.18 2.63
C LEU A 182 19.33 6.32 3.52
N THR A 183 18.95 5.07 3.72
CA THR A 183 19.65 4.18 4.66
C THR A 183 20.58 3.17 3.97
N GLY A 184 20.46 2.99 2.66
CA GLY A 184 21.18 1.96 1.90
C GLY A 184 20.72 0.53 2.25
N LYS A 185 19.66 0.33 3.03
CA LYS A 185 19.20 -0.99 3.48
C LYS A 185 18.11 -1.53 2.58
N GLN A 186 18.16 -2.82 2.29
CA GLN A 186 17.08 -3.50 1.57
C GLN A 186 15.78 -3.42 2.39
N LEU A 187 14.66 -3.14 1.71
CA LEU A 187 13.34 -3.13 2.34
C LEU A 187 12.96 -4.54 2.80
N THR A 188 12.45 -4.61 4.01
CA THR A 188 12.00 -5.85 4.65
C THR A 188 10.63 -5.67 5.28
N PHE A 189 9.86 -6.77 5.34
CA PHE A 189 8.50 -6.80 5.89
C PHE A 189 8.34 -8.00 6.81
N ASP A 190 7.69 -7.79 7.95
CA ASP A 190 7.37 -8.86 8.93
C ASP A 190 6.23 -9.73 8.43
N ASN A 191 5.30 -9.13 7.68
CA ASN A 191 4.18 -9.80 7.05
C ASN A 191 4.09 -9.44 5.57
N VAL A 192 3.62 -10.38 4.78
CA VAL A 192 3.19 -10.15 3.39
C VAL A 192 1.75 -10.62 3.28
N VAL A 193 0.88 -9.75 2.79
CA VAL A 193 -0.52 -10.06 2.52
C VAL A 193 -0.73 -9.96 1.01
N VAL A 194 -1.24 -11.01 0.40
CA VAL A 194 -1.60 -11.04 -1.02
C VAL A 194 -3.11 -11.25 -1.11
N CYS A 195 -3.81 -10.29 -1.71
CA CYS A 195 -5.25 -10.32 -1.91
C CYS A 195 -5.56 -10.35 -3.40
N PHE A 196 -6.19 -11.40 -3.87
CA PHE A 196 -6.68 -11.51 -5.24
C PHE A 196 -8.02 -10.80 -5.37
N ALA A 197 -8.18 -10.00 -6.41
CA ALA A 197 -9.35 -9.19 -6.67
C ALA A 197 -9.64 -9.10 -8.18
N ASP A 198 -10.86 -8.75 -8.55
CA ASP A 198 -11.17 -8.32 -9.91
C ASP A 198 -10.62 -6.91 -10.11
N ILE A 199 -9.64 -6.77 -10.99
CA ILE A 199 -8.98 -5.50 -11.31
C ILE A 199 -9.13 -5.26 -12.81
N ALA A 200 -9.70 -4.11 -13.17
CA ALA A 200 -9.89 -3.74 -14.57
C ALA A 200 -9.72 -2.24 -14.77
N ALA A 201 -9.42 -1.81 -15.98
CA ALA A 201 -9.46 -0.40 -16.31
C ALA A 201 -10.90 0.14 -16.19
N TYR A 202 -11.05 1.38 -15.74
CA TYR A 202 -12.35 2.05 -15.77
C TYR A 202 -12.89 2.12 -17.20
N ALA A 203 -14.15 1.76 -17.37
CA ALA A 203 -14.80 1.76 -18.68
C ALA A 203 -14.73 3.15 -19.35
N GLY A 204 -14.20 3.21 -20.55
CA GLY A 204 -14.06 4.45 -21.32
C GLY A 204 -12.88 5.34 -20.89
N ASP A 205 -12.05 4.94 -19.94
CA ASP A 205 -10.85 5.69 -19.57
C ASP A 205 -9.71 5.45 -20.55
N SER A 206 -9.20 6.53 -21.16
CA SER A 206 -8.08 6.49 -22.11
C SER A 206 -6.69 6.41 -21.45
N HIS A 207 -6.63 6.57 -20.14
CA HIS A 207 -5.37 6.60 -19.37
C HIS A 207 -5.07 5.28 -18.65
N ASP A 208 -5.91 4.25 -18.88
CA ASP A 208 -5.75 2.92 -18.27
C ASP A 208 -5.71 2.99 -16.73
N VAL A 209 -6.55 3.85 -16.14
CA VAL A 209 -6.71 3.91 -14.68
C VAL A 209 -7.46 2.67 -14.23
N GLN A 210 -6.83 1.90 -13.37
CA GLN A 210 -7.39 0.65 -12.87
C GLN A 210 -8.39 0.89 -11.74
N SER A 211 -9.41 0.07 -11.65
CA SER A 211 -10.33 -0.06 -10.53
C SER A 211 -10.14 -1.41 -9.85
N VAL A 212 -10.42 -1.48 -8.56
CA VAL A 212 -10.44 -2.72 -7.79
C VAL A 212 -11.86 -2.96 -7.28
N ASN A 213 -12.43 -4.11 -7.57
CA ASN A 213 -13.73 -4.51 -7.04
C ASN A 213 -13.58 -5.01 -5.59
N TYR A 214 -13.52 -4.07 -4.65
CA TYR A 214 -13.36 -4.42 -3.24
C TYR A 214 -14.56 -5.13 -2.63
N VAL A 215 -15.77 -4.84 -3.11
CA VAL A 215 -17.01 -5.37 -2.51
C VAL A 215 -17.17 -6.87 -2.78
N ALA A 216 -16.57 -7.36 -3.86
CA ALA A 216 -16.60 -8.79 -4.18
C ALA A 216 -15.81 -9.65 -3.18
N GLY A 217 -14.82 -9.05 -2.49
CA GLY A 217 -13.87 -9.83 -1.69
C GLY A 217 -12.98 -10.72 -2.57
N GLY A 218 -12.29 -11.67 -1.97
CA GLY A 218 -11.47 -12.62 -2.73
C GLY A 218 -10.58 -13.51 -1.87
N GLN A 219 -9.76 -14.28 -2.55
CA GLN A 219 -8.74 -15.12 -1.94
C GLN A 219 -7.66 -14.26 -1.29
N ALA A 220 -7.21 -14.67 -0.10
CA ALA A 220 -6.11 -14.01 0.60
C ALA A 220 -5.06 -15.01 1.09
N PHE A 221 -3.83 -14.53 1.13
CA PHE A 221 -2.66 -15.23 1.68
C PHE A 221 -1.97 -14.32 2.67
N LEU A 222 -1.80 -14.79 3.90
CA LEU A 222 -0.95 -14.16 4.90
C LEU A 222 0.35 -14.94 5.03
N PHE A 223 1.46 -14.31 4.72
CA PHE A 223 2.80 -14.83 4.93
C PHE A 223 3.42 -14.12 6.12
N THR A 224 3.87 -14.90 7.09
CA THR A 224 4.60 -14.38 8.25
C THR A 224 5.50 -15.48 8.82
N ARG A 225 6.64 -15.10 9.36
CA ARG A 225 7.62 -16.02 9.98
C ARG A 225 8.04 -17.22 9.09
N GLY A 226 7.94 -17.07 7.76
CA GLY A 226 8.32 -18.12 6.81
C GLY A 226 7.23 -19.17 6.55
N GLY A 227 6.05 -19.00 7.12
CA GLY A 227 4.85 -19.80 6.88
C GLY A 227 3.80 -19.04 6.07
N VAL A 228 2.79 -19.77 5.59
CA VAL A 228 1.63 -19.21 4.88
C VAL A 228 0.33 -19.69 5.51
N GLN A 229 -0.61 -18.77 5.68
CA GLN A 229 -2.00 -19.03 6.02
C GLN A 229 -2.87 -18.59 4.86
N VAL A 230 -3.66 -19.52 4.33
CA VAL A 230 -4.60 -19.29 3.23
C VAL A 230 -5.97 -18.98 3.78
N GLY A 231 -6.72 -18.12 3.10
CA GLY A 231 -8.08 -17.77 3.48
C GLY A 231 -8.69 -16.75 2.52
N ARG A 232 -9.48 -15.84 3.03
CA ARG A 232 -10.16 -14.84 2.23
C ARG A 232 -10.03 -13.45 2.83
N TRP A 233 -10.22 -12.44 1.99
CA TRP A 233 -10.40 -11.07 2.43
C TRP A 233 -11.81 -10.58 2.11
N GLU A 234 -12.29 -9.64 2.91
CA GLU A 234 -13.59 -8.99 2.75
C GLU A 234 -13.47 -7.49 2.96
N LYS A 235 -14.21 -6.72 2.17
CA LYS A 235 -14.40 -5.28 2.33
C LYS A 235 -15.79 -4.93 1.81
N LEU A 236 -16.77 -4.87 2.70
CA LEU A 236 -18.20 -4.80 2.36
C LEU A 236 -18.65 -3.43 1.82
N HIS A 237 -17.84 -2.39 2.01
CA HIS A 237 -18.13 -1.03 1.56
C HIS A 237 -16.83 -0.22 1.44
N PRO A 238 -16.74 0.82 0.58
CA PRO A 238 -15.53 1.65 0.46
C PRO A 238 -15.03 2.25 1.78
N THR A 239 -15.92 2.54 2.72
CA THR A 239 -15.58 3.08 4.05
C THR A 239 -15.37 2.02 5.13
N HIS A 240 -15.56 0.73 4.83
CA HIS A 240 -15.29 -0.35 5.78
C HIS A 240 -13.83 -0.83 5.66
N PRO A 241 -13.21 -1.29 6.76
CA PRO A 241 -11.86 -1.85 6.71
C PRO A 241 -11.80 -3.13 5.88
N LEU A 242 -10.69 -3.36 5.23
CA LEU A 242 -10.35 -4.66 4.65
C LEU A 242 -9.99 -5.62 5.79
N LYS A 243 -10.67 -6.77 5.86
CA LYS A 243 -10.44 -7.79 6.85
C LYS A 243 -9.98 -9.09 6.21
N LEU A 244 -9.16 -9.83 6.93
CA LEU A 244 -8.60 -11.12 6.52
C LEU A 244 -9.18 -12.22 7.40
N TYR A 245 -9.67 -13.29 6.79
CA TYR A 245 -10.24 -14.42 7.50
C TYR A 245 -9.59 -15.74 7.06
N THR A 246 -9.42 -16.63 8.00
CA THR A 246 -9.04 -18.02 7.72
C THR A 246 -10.14 -18.75 6.94
N GLU A 247 -9.85 -19.95 6.44
CA GLU A 247 -10.87 -20.81 5.82
C GLU A 247 -11.98 -21.20 6.82
N THR A 248 -11.68 -21.20 8.13
CA THR A 248 -12.65 -21.47 9.20
C THR A 248 -13.45 -20.24 9.62
N GLY A 249 -13.13 -19.06 9.10
CA GLY A 249 -13.86 -17.81 9.35
C GLY A 249 -13.34 -16.98 10.53
N GLU A 250 -12.21 -17.37 11.13
CA GLU A 250 -11.55 -16.59 12.16
C GLU A 250 -10.74 -15.44 11.55
N GLU A 251 -10.68 -14.28 12.19
CA GLU A 251 -9.86 -13.17 11.71
C GLU A 251 -8.37 -13.52 11.84
N MET A 252 -7.63 -13.36 10.73
CA MET A 252 -6.19 -13.65 10.70
C MET A 252 -5.41 -12.67 11.56
N THR A 253 -4.43 -13.17 12.31
CA THR A 253 -3.58 -12.37 13.18
C THR A 253 -2.21 -12.15 12.55
N LEU A 254 -1.85 -10.90 12.28
CA LEU A 254 -0.56 -10.49 11.77
C LEU A 254 0.43 -10.27 12.91
N ASN A 255 1.72 -10.47 12.64
CA ASN A 255 2.76 -10.01 13.55
C ASN A 255 2.90 -8.49 13.50
N ARG A 256 3.24 -7.86 14.61
CA ARG A 256 3.58 -6.43 14.63
C ARG A 256 4.85 -6.19 13.82
N GLY A 257 4.86 -5.08 13.12
CA GLY A 257 5.94 -4.69 12.23
C GLY A 257 5.43 -4.22 10.88
N LYS A 258 6.31 -4.17 9.89
CA LYS A 258 5.95 -3.73 8.54
C LYS A 258 5.19 -4.81 7.80
N THR A 259 4.11 -4.41 7.14
CA THR A 259 3.30 -5.29 6.29
C THR A 259 3.35 -4.80 4.84
N TYR A 260 3.64 -5.72 3.92
CA TYR A 260 3.48 -5.50 2.49
C TYR A 260 2.13 -6.05 2.05
N LEU A 261 1.24 -5.19 1.58
CA LEU A 261 -0.05 -5.58 1.03
C LEU A 261 0.00 -5.48 -0.50
N ALA A 262 -0.27 -6.59 -1.18
CA ALA A 262 -0.42 -6.67 -2.62
C ALA A 262 -1.88 -6.94 -2.98
N LEU A 263 -2.46 -6.09 -3.82
CA LEU A 263 -3.71 -6.37 -4.53
C LEU A 263 -3.32 -6.91 -5.91
N VAL A 264 -3.76 -8.09 -6.24
CA VAL A 264 -3.35 -8.82 -7.45
C VAL A 264 -4.60 -9.17 -8.25
N ASP A 265 -4.53 -8.95 -9.56
CA ASP A 265 -5.63 -9.33 -10.45
C ASP A 265 -5.84 -10.85 -10.42
N ASN A 266 -7.10 -11.29 -10.40
CA ASN A 266 -7.48 -12.70 -10.52
C ASN A 266 -6.88 -13.34 -11.77
N ASP A 267 -6.70 -12.59 -12.86
CA ASP A 267 -6.09 -13.07 -14.11
C ASP A 267 -4.60 -13.43 -13.94
N GLU A 268 -3.93 -12.91 -12.93
CA GLU A 268 -2.53 -13.22 -12.61
C GLU A 268 -2.36 -14.42 -11.66
N TRP A 269 -3.43 -15.13 -11.34
CA TRP A 269 -3.40 -16.30 -10.45
C TRP A 269 -2.36 -17.34 -10.85
N SER A 270 -2.27 -17.67 -12.13
CA SER A 270 -1.31 -18.66 -12.64
C SER A 270 0.15 -18.24 -12.55
N ASN A 271 0.41 -16.94 -12.36
CA ASN A 271 1.73 -16.34 -12.24
C ASN A 271 2.14 -16.09 -10.77
N PHE A 272 1.31 -16.50 -9.82
CA PHE A 272 1.59 -16.42 -8.40
C PHE A 272 2.16 -17.75 -7.88
N SER A 273 3.19 -17.65 -7.02
CA SER A 273 3.79 -18.83 -6.38
C SER A 273 4.43 -18.49 -5.03
N TYR A 274 4.57 -19.49 -4.15
CA TYR A 274 5.25 -19.37 -2.87
C TYR A 274 5.86 -20.67 -2.41
#